data_5535bb6fdf05f70d219610573033d409
#
_entry.id   5535bb6fdf05f70d219610573033d409
#
_cell.length_a   1.000
_cell.length_b   1.000
_cell.length_c   1.000
_cell.angle_alpha   90.00
_cell.angle_beta   90.00
_cell.angle_gamma   90.00
#
_symmetry.space_group_name_H-M   'P 1'
#
loop_
_entity.id
_entity.type
_entity.pdbx_description
1 polymer ?
#
loop_
_entity_poly.entity_id
_entity_poly.type
_entity_poly.pdbx_seq_one_letter_code
_entity_poly.pdbx_strand_id
1 'polypeptide(L)'
;MTPSSTPEAPIVREARAADTGALALLMSELGYPVTPEVLSSRLQKLPSAHCTFVAELEGAVAGFVGCSALNTYESDTPVGWVMALSVAERFRRRGVGRALLLRVERWCADAGLRDIRVHSGEQRTDAHAFYRACGFHHTGRRFKKSLPPPQG
;
A
#
# COMPACT_ATOMS: atom_id res chain seq x y z
N MET A 1 -28.72 -29.55 2.66
CA MET A 1 -28.47 -28.42 1.76
C MET A 1 -27.52 -27.46 2.45
N THR A 2 -26.25 -27.52 2.05
CA THR A 2 -25.27 -26.54 2.56
C THR A 2 -25.54 -25.19 1.89
N PRO A 3 -25.74 -24.11 2.66
CA PRO A 3 -25.87 -22.81 2.04
C PRO A 3 -24.59 -22.50 1.28
N SER A 4 -24.72 -22.05 0.01
CA SER A 4 -23.59 -21.59 -0.73
C SER A 4 -23.02 -20.38 0.03
N SER A 5 -21.86 -20.55 0.66
CA SER A 5 -21.18 -19.44 1.33
C SER A 5 -20.70 -18.47 0.24
N THR A 6 -21.26 -17.26 0.25
CA THR A 6 -20.72 -16.16 -0.54
C THR A 6 -19.31 -15.89 -0.03
N PRO A 7 -18.30 -15.79 -0.91
CA PRO A 7 -16.96 -15.44 -0.46
C PRO A 7 -16.99 -14.15 0.37
N GLU A 8 -16.34 -14.17 1.50
CA GLU A 8 -16.25 -13.00 2.36
C GLU A 8 -15.51 -11.87 1.65
N ALA A 9 -16.07 -10.67 1.65
CA ALA A 9 -15.43 -9.49 1.08
C ALA A 9 -14.43 -8.90 2.08
N PRO A 10 -13.28 -8.39 1.62
CA PRO A 10 -12.35 -7.71 2.51
C PRO A 10 -12.98 -6.48 3.15
N ILE A 11 -12.68 -6.27 4.43
CA ILE A 11 -13.08 -5.06 5.17
C ILE A 11 -11.85 -4.19 5.32
N VAL A 12 -11.89 -2.97 4.77
CA VAL A 12 -10.77 -2.04 4.82
C VAL A 12 -11.01 -0.99 5.91
N ARG A 13 -9.99 -0.76 6.71
CA ARG A 13 -10.01 0.22 7.80
C ARG A 13 -8.62 0.83 7.98
N GLU A 14 -8.54 1.91 8.75
CA GLU A 14 -7.24 2.47 9.12
C GLU A 14 -6.47 1.49 10.01
N ALA A 15 -5.15 1.47 9.84
CA ALA A 15 -4.27 0.66 10.67
C ALA A 15 -4.21 1.20 12.10
N ARG A 16 -4.06 0.31 13.05
CA ARG A 16 -3.90 0.60 14.47
C ARG A 16 -2.55 0.09 14.96
N ALA A 17 -2.12 0.54 16.12
CA ALA A 17 -0.86 0.06 16.71
C ALA A 17 -0.82 -1.47 16.86
N ALA A 18 -1.97 -2.09 17.17
CA ALA A 18 -2.07 -3.54 17.28
C ALA A 18 -1.80 -4.29 15.96
N ASP A 19 -1.85 -3.62 14.82
CA ASP A 19 -1.61 -4.23 13.50
C ASP A 19 -0.13 -4.32 13.13
N THR A 20 0.77 -3.69 13.89
CA THR A 20 2.19 -3.56 13.51
C THR A 20 2.85 -4.91 13.28
N GLY A 21 2.53 -5.93 14.08
CA GLY A 21 3.05 -7.28 13.87
C GLY A 21 2.67 -7.87 12.53
N ALA A 22 1.39 -7.72 12.16
CA ALA A 22 0.89 -8.20 10.87
C ALA A 22 1.52 -7.41 9.72
N LEU A 23 1.68 -6.09 9.87
CA LEU A 23 2.32 -5.24 8.86
C LEU A 23 3.78 -5.65 8.65
N ALA A 24 4.51 -5.99 9.73
CA ALA A 24 5.89 -6.44 9.62
C ALA A 24 6.00 -7.74 8.82
N LEU A 25 5.08 -8.68 9.02
CA LEU A 25 5.03 -9.91 8.23
C LEU A 25 4.76 -9.61 6.75
N LEU A 26 3.85 -8.71 6.46
CA LEU A 26 3.54 -8.32 5.08
C LEU A 26 4.72 -7.61 4.41
N MET A 27 5.45 -6.77 5.14
CA MET A 27 6.67 -6.14 4.63
C MET A 27 7.73 -7.19 4.31
N SER A 28 7.86 -8.22 5.14
CA SER A 28 8.79 -9.32 4.89
C SER A 28 8.44 -10.09 3.63
N GLU A 29 7.15 -10.36 3.41
CA GLU A 29 6.68 -11.01 2.18
C GLU A 29 6.94 -10.13 0.94
N LEU A 30 6.86 -8.82 1.10
CA LEU A 30 7.15 -7.86 0.02
C LEU A 30 8.64 -7.81 -0.34
N GLY A 31 9.51 -8.37 0.49
CA GLY A 31 10.94 -8.40 0.27
C GLY A 31 11.75 -7.45 1.15
N TYR A 32 11.11 -6.85 2.15
CA TYR A 32 11.75 -5.91 3.08
C TYR A 32 11.59 -6.41 4.52
N PRO A 33 12.40 -7.41 4.94
CA PRO A 33 12.30 -7.96 6.29
C PRO A 33 12.47 -6.86 7.34
N VAL A 34 11.60 -6.87 8.33
CA VAL A 34 11.60 -5.87 9.38
C VAL A 34 10.94 -6.44 10.63
N THR A 35 11.43 -6.06 11.81
CA THR A 35 10.77 -6.41 13.07
C THR A 35 9.62 -5.44 13.35
N PRO A 36 8.62 -5.84 14.14
CA PRO A 36 7.54 -4.93 14.53
C PRO A 36 8.05 -3.65 15.20
N GLU A 37 9.06 -3.75 16.05
CA GLU A 37 9.62 -2.61 16.77
C GLU A 37 10.26 -1.59 15.82
N VAL A 38 11.04 -2.06 14.85
CA VAL A 38 11.67 -1.21 13.85
C VAL A 38 10.60 -0.58 12.95
N LEU A 39 9.61 -1.36 12.53
CA LEU A 39 8.53 -0.84 11.71
C LEU A 39 7.73 0.22 12.44
N SER A 40 7.39 0.00 13.71
CA SER A 40 6.72 0.99 14.54
C SER A 40 7.46 2.32 14.57
N SER A 41 8.78 2.26 14.77
CA SER A 41 9.64 3.45 14.75
C SER A 41 9.59 4.18 13.40
N ARG A 42 9.63 3.42 12.29
CA ARG A 42 9.57 4.00 10.95
C ARG A 42 8.22 4.66 10.68
N LEU A 43 7.13 4.03 11.10
CA LEU A 43 5.79 4.57 10.90
C LEU A 43 5.59 5.90 11.63
N GLN A 44 6.18 6.04 12.81
CA GLN A 44 6.11 7.29 13.58
C GLN A 44 6.85 8.45 12.90
N LYS A 45 7.80 8.15 12.02
CA LYS A 45 8.58 9.17 11.28
C LYS A 45 7.96 9.57 9.96
N LEU A 46 6.88 8.92 9.55
CA LEU A 46 6.22 9.26 8.30
C LEU A 46 5.54 10.64 8.39
N PRO A 47 5.42 11.36 7.26
CA PRO A 47 4.77 12.67 7.27
C PRO A 47 3.33 12.63 7.79
N SER A 48 2.85 13.73 8.34
CA SER A 48 1.47 13.83 8.84
C SER A 48 0.41 13.62 7.75
N ALA A 49 0.74 13.89 6.49
CA ALA A 49 -0.14 13.66 5.34
C ALA A 49 -0.13 12.21 4.86
N HIS A 50 0.27 11.28 5.70
CA HIS A 50 0.34 9.86 5.42
C HIS A 50 -0.83 9.12 6.07
N CYS A 51 -1.28 8.03 5.43
CA CYS A 51 -2.28 7.15 6.01
C CYS A 51 -1.97 5.69 5.65
N THR A 52 -2.20 4.78 6.59
CA THR A 52 -2.06 3.35 6.35
C THR A 52 -3.43 2.69 6.53
N PHE A 53 -3.86 1.92 5.54
CA PHE A 53 -5.06 1.12 5.61
C PHE A 53 -4.71 -0.36 5.62
N VAL A 54 -5.47 -1.14 6.36
CA VAL A 54 -5.38 -2.61 6.36
C VAL A 54 -6.68 -3.19 5.85
N ALA A 55 -6.60 -4.36 5.25
CA ALA A 55 -7.76 -5.14 4.83
C ALA A 55 -7.84 -6.38 5.69
N GLU A 56 -9.00 -6.60 6.31
CA GLU A 56 -9.28 -7.81 7.06
C GLU A 56 -10.05 -8.79 6.21
N LEU A 57 -9.69 -10.06 6.31
CA LEU A 57 -10.36 -11.15 5.64
C LEU A 57 -10.25 -12.37 6.55
N GLU A 58 -11.37 -13.04 6.80
CA GLU A 58 -11.41 -14.22 7.69
C GLU A 58 -10.81 -13.95 9.07
N GLY A 59 -11.04 -12.74 9.60
CA GLY A 59 -10.55 -12.37 10.93
C GLY A 59 -9.07 -12.05 11.02
N ALA A 60 -8.36 -11.96 9.90
CA ALA A 60 -6.94 -11.68 9.86
C ALA A 60 -6.63 -10.47 8.98
N VAL A 61 -5.51 -9.80 9.25
CA VAL A 61 -5.01 -8.76 8.37
C VAL A 61 -4.44 -9.41 7.12
N ALA A 62 -5.14 -9.28 6.00
CA ALA A 62 -4.81 -9.92 4.73
C ALA A 62 -3.88 -9.08 3.86
N GLY A 63 -3.82 -7.78 4.10
CA GLY A 63 -2.99 -6.87 3.32
C GLY A 63 -2.99 -5.48 3.91
N PHE A 64 -2.10 -4.63 3.39
CA PHE A 64 -2.06 -3.21 3.77
C PHE A 64 -1.65 -2.34 2.59
N VAL A 65 -1.96 -1.05 2.70
CA VAL A 65 -1.48 -0.03 1.78
C VAL A 65 -1.08 1.20 2.60
N GLY A 66 0.09 1.74 2.29
CA GLY A 66 0.53 3.03 2.81
C GLY A 66 0.44 4.07 1.72
N CYS A 67 -0.15 5.21 2.01
CA CYS A 67 -0.30 6.29 1.04
C CYS A 67 0.03 7.64 1.69
N SER A 68 0.40 8.60 0.86
CA SER A 68 0.76 9.94 1.30
C SER A 68 0.31 10.96 0.27
N ALA A 69 0.13 12.20 0.70
CA ALA A 69 -0.13 13.31 -0.20
C ALA A 69 1.13 14.17 -0.27
N LEU A 70 1.63 14.40 -1.48
CA LEU A 70 2.88 15.14 -1.71
C LEU A 70 2.65 16.31 -2.65
N ASN A 71 3.16 17.47 -2.28
CA ASN A 71 3.22 18.61 -3.19
C ASN A 71 4.32 18.40 -4.23
N THR A 72 4.07 18.82 -5.44
CA THR A 72 4.98 18.66 -6.57
C THR A 72 5.18 20.02 -7.26
N TYR A 73 6.18 20.09 -8.15
CA TYR A 73 6.42 21.32 -8.92
C TYR A 73 5.39 21.53 -10.03
N GLU A 74 4.82 20.44 -10.53
CA GLU A 74 3.98 20.47 -11.74
C GLU A 74 2.47 20.51 -11.46
N SER A 75 2.05 20.54 -10.19
CA SER A 75 0.63 20.49 -9.86
C SER A 75 0.28 21.48 -8.75
N ASP A 76 -0.87 22.13 -8.88
CA ASP A 76 -1.42 23.02 -7.85
C ASP A 76 -1.97 22.24 -6.66
N THR A 77 -2.39 21.02 -6.88
CA THR A 77 -2.88 20.13 -5.80
C THR A 77 -1.84 19.06 -5.49
N PRO A 78 -1.76 18.59 -4.23
CA PRO A 78 -0.89 17.47 -3.91
C PRO A 78 -1.27 16.23 -4.72
N VAL A 79 -0.30 15.34 -4.91
CA VAL A 79 -0.45 14.07 -5.60
C VAL A 79 -0.55 12.96 -4.55
N GLY A 80 -1.49 12.04 -4.72
CA GLY A 80 -1.56 10.83 -3.90
C GLY A 80 -0.45 9.86 -4.31
N TRP A 81 0.20 9.29 -3.31
CA TRP A 81 1.33 8.39 -3.55
C TRP A 81 1.11 7.10 -2.80
N VAL A 82 1.06 5.98 -3.52
CA VAL A 82 1.07 4.67 -2.88
C VAL A 82 2.52 4.32 -2.58
N MET A 83 2.86 4.32 -1.29
CA MET A 83 4.22 4.09 -0.82
C MET A 83 4.54 2.61 -0.67
N ALA A 84 3.54 1.81 -0.30
CA ALA A 84 3.67 0.37 -0.13
C ALA A 84 2.30 -0.27 -0.30
N LEU A 85 2.27 -1.44 -0.91
CA LEU A 85 1.07 -2.26 -1.04
C LEU A 85 1.50 -3.71 -0.96
N SER A 86 0.96 -4.45 -0.03
CA SER A 86 1.27 -5.88 0.13
C SER A 86 0.02 -6.65 0.50
N VAL A 87 -0.16 -7.80 -0.13
CA VAL A 87 -1.24 -8.74 0.17
C VAL A 87 -0.59 -10.07 0.54
N ALA A 88 -1.01 -10.66 1.66
CA ALA A 88 -0.52 -11.95 2.10
C ALA A 88 -0.75 -13.00 1.01
N GLU A 89 0.25 -13.85 0.77
CA GLU A 89 0.20 -14.83 -0.32
C GLU A 89 -1.06 -15.69 -0.26
N ARG A 90 -1.43 -16.15 0.92
CA ARG A 90 -2.62 -17.00 1.11
C ARG A 90 -3.94 -16.30 0.81
N PHE A 91 -3.94 -14.96 0.75
CA PHE A 91 -5.14 -14.17 0.47
C PHE A 91 -5.14 -13.53 -0.92
N ARG A 92 -4.17 -13.85 -1.76
CA ARG A 92 -4.10 -13.32 -3.13
C ARG A 92 -5.29 -13.82 -3.97
N ARG A 93 -5.63 -13.05 -5.00
CA ARG A 93 -6.75 -13.33 -5.93
C ARG A 93 -8.12 -13.33 -5.26
N ARG A 94 -8.25 -12.65 -4.13
CA ARG A 94 -9.52 -12.51 -3.40
C ARG A 94 -9.99 -11.07 -3.30
N GLY A 95 -9.43 -10.17 -4.13
CA GLY A 95 -9.85 -8.78 -4.20
C GLY A 95 -9.28 -7.87 -3.12
N VAL A 96 -8.33 -8.33 -2.32
CA VAL A 96 -7.75 -7.56 -1.21
C VAL A 96 -7.02 -6.32 -1.73
N GLY A 97 -6.12 -6.47 -2.71
CA GLY A 97 -5.36 -5.36 -3.27
C GLY A 97 -6.26 -4.33 -3.92
N ARG A 98 -7.27 -4.78 -4.66
CA ARG A 98 -8.24 -3.88 -5.29
C ARG A 98 -9.04 -3.09 -4.26
N ALA A 99 -9.48 -3.74 -3.19
CA ALA A 99 -10.21 -3.08 -2.10
C ALA A 99 -9.34 -2.00 -1.42
N LEU A 100 -8.07 -2.30 -1.21
CA LEU A 100 -7.12 -1.34 -0.63
C LEU A 100 -6.92 -0.13 -1.53
N LEU A 101 -6.72 -0.34 -2.84
CA LEU A 101 -6.56 0.76 -3.79
C LEU A 101 -7.84 1.60 -3.92
N LEU A 102 -9.02 0.99 -3.90
CA LEU A 102 -10.28 1.72 -3.90
C LEU A 102 -10.39 2.62 -2.67
N ARG A 103 -9.90 2.16 -1.53
CA ARG A 103 -9.90 2.98 -0.31
C ARG A 103 -8.94 4.17 -0.44
N VAL A 104 -7.77 3.97 -1.06
CA VAL A 104 -6.84 5.05 -1.35
C VAL A 104 -7.46 6.07 -2.30
N GLU A 105 -8.16 5.62 -3.33
CA GLU A 105 -8.86 6.50 -4.27
C GLU A 105 -9.88 7.38 -3.54
N ARG A 106 -10.65 6.80 -2.62
CA ARG A 106 -11.60 7.54 -1.80
C ARG A 106 -10.89 8.56 -0.91
N TRP A 107 -9.80 8.14 -0.26
CA TRP A 107 -9.01 9.03 0.59
C TRP A 107 -8.46 10.22 -0.21
N CYS A 108 -7.96 9.97 -1.40
CA CYS A 108 -7.47 11.03 -2.30
C CYS A 108 -8.62 11.95 -2.74
N ALA A 109 -9.75 11.39 -3.14
CA ALA A 109 -10.90 12.17 -3.58
C ALA A 109 -11.41 13.08 -2.46
N ASP A 110 -11.51 12.56 -1.23
CA ASP A 110 -11.95 13.32 -0.06
C ASP A 110 -10.99 14.47 0.26
N ALA A 111 -9.70 14.30 -0.03
CA ALA A 111 -8.68 15.33 0.17
C ALA A 111 -8.52 16.27 -1.01
N GLY A 112 -9.31 16.11 -2.08
CA GLY A 112 -9.24 16.94 -3.28
C GLY A 112 -8.08 16.61 -4.21
N LEU A 113 -7.45 15.45 -4.04
CA LEU A 113 -6.35 14.99 -4.90
C LEU A 113 -6.91 14.39 -6.18
N ARG A 114 -6.24 14.61 -7.31
CA ARG A 114 -6.70 14.16 -8.62
C ARG A 114 -5.86 13.04 -9.24
N ASP A 115 -4.63 12.88 -8.75
CA ASP A 115 -3.70 11.87 -9.26
C ASP A 115 -3.25 10.95 -8.16
N ILE A 116 -3.10 9.68 -8.49
CA ILE A 116 -2.51 8.67 -7.62
C ILE A 116 -1.33 8.05 -8.38
N ARG A 117 -0.16 8.06 -7.76
CA ARG A 117 1.05 7.46 -8.35
C ARG A 117 1.48 6.26 -7.52
N VAL A 118 1.98 5.25 -8.22
CA VAL A 118 2.52 4.03 -7.62
C VAL A 118 3.90 3.79 -8.19
N HIS A 119 4.87 3.46 -7.35
CA HIS A 119 6.16 2.99 -7.80
C HIS A 119 6.23 1.48 -7.65
N SER A 120 6.37 0.78 -8.77
CA SER A 120 6.59 -0.66 -8.82
C SER A 120 7.85 -0.95 -9.64
N GLY A 121 8.70 -1.84 -9.15
CA GLY A 121 9.90 -2.23 -9.88
C GLY A 121 9.57 -2.88 -11.22
N GLU A 122 10.40 -2.66 -12.24
CA GLU A 122 10.18 -3.21 -13.59
C GLU A 122 10.14 -4.75 -13.61
N GLN A 123 10.79 -5.39 -12.64
CA GLN A 123 10.84 -6.85 -12.54
C GLN A 123 9.57 -7.49 -11.97
N ARG A 124 8.61 -6.68 -11.50
CA ARG A 124 7.38 -7.17 -10.88
C ARG A 124 6.23 -7.14 -11.89
N THR A 125 6.31 -8.02 -12.87
CA THR A 125 5.31 -8.09 -13.97
C THR A 125 3.90 -8.34 -13.48
N ASP A 126 3.72 -9.17 -12.44
CA ASP A 126 2.41 -9.45 -11.86
C ASP A 126 1.80 -8.20 -11.23
N ALA A 127 2.61 -7.39 -10.55
CA ALA A 127 2.18 -6.13 -9.98
C ALA A 127 1.78 -5.14 -11.07
N HIS A 128 2.54 -5.08 -12.17
CA HIS A 128 2.21 -4.21 -13.31
C HIS A 128 0.86 -4.56 -13.92
N ALA A 129 0.58 -5.85 -14.12
CA ALA A 129 -0.71 -6.31 -14.64
C ALA A 129 -1.85 -5.93 -13.69
N PHE A 130 -1.63 -6.11 -12.38
CA PHE A 130 -2.60 -5.73 -11.36
C PHE A 130 -2.91 -4.23 -11.38
N TYR A 131 -1.88 -3.38 -11.43
CA TYR A 131 -2.09 -1.93 -11.47
C TYR A 131 -2.84 -1.49 -12.73
N ARG A 132 -2.51 -2.07 -13.89
CA ARG A 132 -3.25 -1.80 -15.12
C ARG A 132 -4.71 -2.19 -15.01
N ALA A 133 -5.00 -3.34 -14.41
CA ALA A 133 -6.37 -3.79 -14.18
C ALA A 133 -7.14 -2.85 -13.24
N CYS A 134 -6.44 -2.14 -12.36
CA CYS A 134 -7.03 -1.14 -11.45
C CYS A 134 -7.08 0.27 -12.06
N GLY A 135 -6.77 0.42 -13.34
CA GLY A 135 -6.89 1.71 -14.04
C GLY A 135 -5.62 2.54 -14.07
N PHE A 136 -4.51 2.02 -13.57
CA PHE A 136 -3.21 2.69 -13.65
C PHE A 136 -2.56 2.42 -15.01
N HIS A 137 -1.80 3.39 -15.50
CA HIS A 137 -1.00 3.21 -16.70
C HIS A 137 0.43 3.67 -16.45
N HIS A 138 1.36 3.10 -17.21
CA HIS A 138 2.78 3.34 -17.05
C HIS A 138 3.15 4.74 -17.55
N THR A 139 3.74 5.57 -16.68
CA THR A 139 4.05 6.96 -17.01
C THR A 139 5.56 7.26 -17.03
N GLY A 140 6.41 6.33 -16.61
CA GLY A 140 7.84 6.58 -16.60
C GLY A 140 8.63 5.44 -15.96
N ARG A 141 9.94 5.60 -15.95
CA ARG A 141 10.87 4.64 -15.36
C ARG A 141 11.41 5.18 -14.05
N ARG A 142 11.70 4.29 -13.13
CA ARG A 142 12.29 4.65 -11.84
C ARG A 142 13.78 4.40 -11.85
N PHE A 143 14.55 5.42 -11.42
CA PHE A 143 16.00 5.32 -11.27
C PHE A 143 16.37 5.51 -9.80
N LYS A 144 17.39 4.80 -9.35
CA LYS A 144 17.90 4.89 -7.98
C LYS A 144 19.42 4.99 -8.01
N LYS A 145 19.98 5.87 -7.18
CA LYS A 145 21.42 5.95 -6.93
C LYS A 145 21.65 5.90 -5.43
N SER A 146 22.45 4.97 -4.99
CA SER A 146 22.84 4.90 -3.58
C SER A 146 24.00 5.85 -3.32
N LEU A 147 23.91 6.62 -2.24
CA LEU A 147 24.97 7.56 -1.86
C LEU A 147 25.87 6.90 -0.82
N PRO A 148 27.18 7.29 -0.78
CA PRO A 148 28.05 6.76 0.26
C PRO A 148 27.56 7.21 1.63
N PRO A 149 27.87 6.42 2.70
CA PRO A 149 27.47 6.84 4.04
C PRO A 149 28.16 8.14 4.44
N PRO A 150 27.54 8.93 5.34
CA PRO A 150 28.15 10.18 5.78
C PRO A 150 29.48 9.91 6.44
N GLN A 151 30.49 10.75 6.10
CA GLN A 151 31.80 10.73 6.75
C GLN A 151 31.64 11.45 8.09
N GLY A 152 31.79 10.66 9.16
CA GLY A 152 31.70 11.18 10.50
C GLY A 152 33.03 11.34 11.17
#